data_757175494ca4eaa4480173cb5bec285a
#
_entry.id   757175494ca4eaa4480173cb5bec285a
#
_cell.length_a   1.000
_cell.length_b   1.000
_cell.length_c   1.000
_cell.angle_alpha   90.00
_cell.angle_beta   90.00
_cell.angle_gamma   90.00
#
_symmetry.space_group_name_H-M   'P 1'
#
loop_
_entity.id
_entity.type
_entity.pdbx_description
1 polymer ?
#
loop_
_entity_poly.entity_id
_entity_poly.type
_entity_poly.pdbx_seq_one_letter_code
_entity_poly.pdbx_strand_id
1 'polypeptide(L)'
;INPAYSQAPVEIGKPVSARFTFSDPRPDQRVIWVIWQVSGPLLVLAGLWLVYSVVRSVRLGDPFVARNERRLWTLAGLIAVGGTGYSMLTGVAEMRMLRRSAAAGLTEMVFTVSFLPLVAGLGVAVRAWVWHVGSSLQDEVAGTI
;
A
#
# COMPACT_ATOMS: atom_id res chain seq x y z
N ILE A 1 -46.96 30.55 13.24
CA ILE A 1 -45.87 31.12 12.42
C ILE A 1 -44.61 30.57 13.01
N ASN A 2 -44.01 29.63 12.34
CA ASN A 2 -42.79 28.96 12.71
C ASN A 2 -41.60 29.84 12.27
N PRO A 3 -40.84 30.43 13.19
CA PRO A 3 -39.72 31.24 12.79
C PRO A 3 -38.57 30.37 12.38
N ALA A 4 -38.30 30.50 11.12
CA ALA A 4 -36.95 30.44 10.64
C ALA A 4 -36.17 29.15 10.89
N TYR A 5 -36.23 28.28 9.95
CA TYR A 5 -35.00 27.63 9.53
C TYR A 5 -34.08 28.77 9.03
N SER A 6 -33.32 29.31 9.94
CA SER A 6 -32.16 30.10 9.61
C SER A 6 -31.28 29.15 8.80
N GLN A 7 -31.27 29.32 7.50
CA GLN A 7 -30.27 28.75 6.62
C GLN A 7 -28.96 29.44 7.00
N ALA A 8 -28.32 28.96 8.07
CA ALA A 8 -26.95 29.32 8.32
C ALA A 8 -26.19 28.94 7.05
N PRO A 9 -25.45 29.88 6.42
CA PRO A 9 -24.67 29.56 5.27
C PRO A 9 -23.76 28.40 5.66
N VAL A 10 -23.80 27.30 4.90
CA VAL A 10 -22.85 26.21 5.06
C VAL A 10 -21.50 26.78 4.63
N GLU A 11 -20.74 27.27 5.59
CA GLU A 11 -19.34 27.59 5.36
C GLU A 11 -18.61 26.28 5.13
N ILE A 12 -18.21 26.05 3.89
CA ILE A 12 -17.24 24.99 3.56
C ILE A 12 -15.93 25.42 4.22
N GLY A 13 -15.73 24.99 5.46
CA GLY A 13 -14.51 25.23 6.20
C GLY A 13 -13.33 24.65 5.41
N LYS A 14 -12.28 25.45 5.21
CA LYS A 14 -11.03 24.96 4.65
C LYS A 14 -10.55 23.79 5.51
N PRO A 15 -10.04 22.69 4.93
CA PRO A 15 -9.50 21.60 5.72
C PRO A 15 -8.40 22.13 6.63
N VAL A 16 -8.63 22.06 7.94
CA VAL A 16 -7.64 22.45 8.95
C VAL A 16 -6.77 21.25 9.21
N SER A 17 -5.51 21.32 8.81
CA SER A 17 -4.53 20.29 9.16
C SER A 17 -4.08 20.51 10.60
N ALA A 18 -4.48 19.64 11.51
CA ALA A 18 -4.01 19.65 12.89
C ALA A 18 -2.97 18.55 13.11
N ARG A 19 -1.83 18.92 13.74
CA ARG A 19 -0.83 17.95 14.16
C ARG A 19 -1.10 17.57 15.61
N PHE A 20 -1.43 16.32 15.86
CA PHE A 20 -1.59 15.80 17.20
C PHE A 20 -0.26 15.31 17.75
N THR A 21 0.15 15.80 18.92
CA THR A 21 1.35 15.35 19.62
C THR A 21 0.92 14.62 20.90
N PHE A 22 1.29 13.36 21.02
CA PHE A 22 1.00 12.55 22.20
C PHE A 22 2.18 12.66 23.18
N SER A 23 1.94 13.26 24.35
CA SER A 23 2.99 13.50 25.35
C SER A 23 3.36 12.26 26.16
N ASP A 24 2.44 11.28 26.27
CA ASP A 24 2.70 10.03 27.01
C ASP A 24 1.91 8.85 26.37
N PRO A 25 2.46 8.19 25.33
CA PRO A 25 1.80 7.07 24.68
C PRO A 25 1.88 5.81 25.54
N ARG A 26 0.74 5.15 25.73
CA ARG A 26 0.65 3.87 26.43
C ARG A 26 1.45 2.77 25.72
N PRO A 27 1.85 1.68 26.41
CA PRO A 27 2.64 0.61 25.82
C PRO A 27 2.00 -0.01 24.56
N ASP A 28 0.68 -0.19 24.55
CA ASP A 28 -0.08 -0.72 23.40
C ASP A 28 -0.04 0.23 22.19
N GLN A 29 -0.08 1.54 22.44
CA GLN A 29 0.05 2.55 21.39
C GLN A 29 1.48 2.60 20.81
N ARG A 30 2.49 2.43 21.65
CA ARG A 30 3.90 2.36 21.23
C ARG A 30 4.13 1.17 20.29
N VAL A 31 3.59 0.00 20.63
CA VAL A 31 3.70 -1.21 19.80
C VAL A 31 3.06 -0.99 18.42
N ILE A 32 1.83 -0.48 18.38
CA ILE A 32 1.13 -0.19 17.12
C ILE A 32 1.92 0.83 16.29
N TRP A 33 2.43 1.88 16.92
CA TRP A 33 3.22 2.90 16.26
C TRP A 33 4.52 2.33 15.67
N VAL A 34 5.25 1.49 16.41
CA VAL A 34 6.48 0.82 15.93
C VAL A 34 6.18 -0.10 14.75
N ILE A 35 5.13 -0.93 14.84
CA ILE A 35 4.71 -1.81 13.73
C ILE A 35 4.41 -0.98 12.49
N TRP A 36 3.65 0.08 12.63
CA TRP A 36 3.33 0.98 11.52
C TRP A 36 4.57 1.65 10.94
N GLN A 37 5.45 2.19 11.80
CA GLN A 37 6.67 2.87 11.37
C GLN A 37 7.65 1.95 10.62
N VAL A 38 7.73 0.68 11.00
CA VAL A 38 8.68 -0.29 10.44
C VAL A 38 8.11 -0.98 9.20
N SER A 39 6.80 -1.23 9.13
CA SER A 39 6.17 -1.99 8.05
C SER A 39 6.31 -1.33 6.68
N GLY A 40 6.18 -0.01 6.58
CA GLY A 40 6.34 0.72 5.32
C GLY A 40 7.75 0.58 4.72
N PRO A 41 8.82 0.93 5.43
CA PRO A 41 10.19 0.71 4.97
C PRO A 41 10.51 -0.74 4.62
N LEU A 42 10.01 -1.71 5.39
CA LEU A 42 10.21 -3.13 5.10
C LEU A 42 9.57 -3.55 3.77
N LEU A 43 8.34 -3.10 3.48
CA LEU A 43 7.68 -3.35 2.21
C LEU A 43 8.47 -2.76 1.03
N VAL A 44 8.96 -1.52 1.18
CA VAL A 44 9.78 -0.86 0.15
C VAL A 44 11.09 -1.63 -0.07
N LEU A 45 11.80 -2.01 0.99
CA LEU A 45 13.05 -2.76 0.88
C LEU A 45 12.83 -4.13 0.23
N ALA A 46 11.76 -4.84 0.60
CA ALA A 46 11.42 -6.13 -0.01
C ALA A 46 11.11 -5.96 -1.51
N GLY A 47 10.36 -4.93 -1.90
CA GLY A 47 10.09 -4.61 -3.28
C GLY A 47 11.35 -4.27 -4.07
N LEU A 48 12.21 -3.40 -3.54
CA LEU A 48 13.49 -3.05 -4.16
C LEU A 48 14.41 -4.26 -4.33
N TRP A 49 14.46 -5.14 -3.33
CA TRP A 49 15.25 -6.38 -3.42
C TRP A 49 14.73 -7.31 -4.53
N LEU A 50 13.41 -7.46 -4.68
CA LEU A 50 12.83 -8.24 -5.75
C LEU A 50 13.15 -7.64 -7.12
N VAL A 51 12.99 -6.33 -7.30
CA VAL A 51 13.33 -5.62 -8.54
C VAL A 51 14.82 -5.78 -8.86
N TYR A 52 15.69 -5.54 -7.88
CA TYR A 52 17.13 -5.74 -8.05
C TYR A 52 17.47 -7.17 -8.48
N SER A 53 16.82 -8.16 -7.88
CA SER A 53 17.04 -9.57 -8.20
C SER A 53 16.62 -9.93 -9.62
N VAL A 54 15.55 -9.31 -10.16
CA VAL A 54 15.13 -9.46 -11.56
C VAL A 54 16.14 -8.78 -12.49
N VAL A 55 16.49 -7.53 -12.21
CA VAL A 55 17.46 -6.77 -13.02
C VAL A 55 18.81 -7.48 -13.10
N ARG A 56 19.29 -8.01 -11.98
CA ARG A 56 20.54 -8.79 -11.92
C ARG A 56 20.47 -10.04 -12.81
N SER A 57 19.35 -10.77 -12.79
CA SER A 57 19.15 -11.96 -13.62
C SER A 57 19.18 -11.61 -15.11
N VAL A 58 18.51 -10.52 -15.50
CA VAL A 58 18.51 -10.02 -16.89
C VAL A 58 19.93 -9.64 -17.35
N ARG A 59 20.71 -8.99 -16.48
CA ARG A 59 22.11 -8.61 -16.79
C ARG A 59 23.03 -9.82 -16.97
N LEU A 60 22.75 -10.94 -16.33
CA LEU A 60 23.53 -12.17 -16.46
C LEU A 60 23.17 -12.99 -17.71
N GLY A 61 22.28 -12.50 -18.57
CA GLY A 61 21.95 -13.11 -19.86
C GLY A 61 20.79 -14.12 -19.81
N ASP A 62 20.20 -14.35 -18.64
CA ASP A 62 19.06 -15.26 -18.47
C ASP A 62 17.78 -14.52 -18.13
N PRO A 63 17.17 -13.75 -19.04
CA PRO A 63 15.97 -12.98 -18.74
C PRO A 63 14.75 -13.85 -18.46
N PHE A 64 14.56 -14.95 -19.20
CA PHE A 64 13.34 -15.77 -19.19
C PHE A 64 13.38 -16.98 -18.24
N VAL A 65 14.16 -16.91 -17.18
CA VAL A 65 14.20 -17.98 -16.19
C VAL A 65 12.89 -17.98 -15.36
N ALA A 66 12.31 -19.16 -15.15
CA ALA A 66 11.10 -19.35 -14.32
C ALA A 66 11.18 -18.70 -12.93
N ARG A 67 12.40 -18.51 -12.40
CA ARG A 67 12.65 -17.79 -11.16
C ARG A 67 12.27 -16.31 -11.24
N ASN A 68 12.46 -15.66 -12.40
CA ASN A 68 12.10 -14.24 -12.59
C ASN A 68 10.59 -14.07 -12.67
N GLU A 69 9.88 -15.00 -13.29
CA GLU A 69 8.41 -15.03 -13.29
C GLU A 69 7.88 -15.08 -11.86
N ARG A 70 8.36 -16.00 -11.02
CA ARG A 70 7.96 -16.08 -9.60
C ARG A 70 8.26 -14.78 -8.85
N ARG A 71 9.39 -14.14 -9.09
CA ARG A 71 9.74 -12.85 -8.47
C ARG A 71 8.77 -11.74 -8.87
N LEU A 72 8.37 -11.70 -10.14
CA LEU A 72 7.38 -10.73 -10.62
C LEU A 72 6.00 -10.98 -9.99
N TRP A 73 5.55 -12.23 -9.89
CA TRP A 73 4.32 -12.57 -9.18
C TRP A 73 4.39 -12.23 -7.70
N THR A 74 5.52 -12.49 -7.05
CA THR A 74 5.75 -12.10 -5.65
C THR A 74 5.73 -10.59 -5.48
N LEU A 75 6.34 -9.85 -6.41
CA LEU A 75 6.33 -8.38 -6.41
C LEU A 75 4.91 -7.84 -6.60
N ALA A 76 4.14 -8.40 -7.54
CA ALA A 76 2.74 -8.04 -7.75
C ALA A 76 1.90 -8.24 -6.47
N GLY A 77 2.04 -9.40 -5.83
CA GLY A 77 1.38 -9.70 -4.56
C GLY A 77 1.82 -8.78 -3.42
N LEU A 78 3.12 -8.49 -3.33
CA LEU A 78 3.66 -7.59 -2.31
C LEU A 78 3.09 -6.17 -2.47
N ILE A 79 3.00 -5.66 -3.69
CA ILE A 79 2.44 -4.32 -3.97
C ILE A 79 0.93 -4.33 -3.69
N ALA A 80 0.18 -5.28 -4.25
CA ALA A 80 -1.27 -5.32 -4.13
C ALA A 80 -1.71 -5.56 -2.67
N VAL A 81 -1.23 -6.63 -2.06
CA VAL A 81 -1.66 -7.05 -0.72
C VAL A 81 -0.91 -6.26 0.36
N GLY A 82 0.41 -6.13 0.22
CA GLY A 82 1.23 -5.40 1.18
C GLY A 82 0.89 -3.91 1.21
N GLY A 83 0.77 -3.27 0.06
CA GLY A 83 0.44 -1.84 -0.04
C GLY A 83 -0.99 -1.53 0.46
N THR A 84 -1.97 -2.36 0.08
CA THR A 84 -3.36 -2.20 0.56
C THR A 84 -3.45 -2.50 2.05
N GLY A 85 -2.78 -3.57 2.53
CA GLY A 85 -2.72 -3.91 3.94
C GLY A 85 -2.06 -2.81 4.78
N TYR A 86 -0.99 -2.19 4.27
CA TYR A 86 -0.37 -1.03 4.92
C TYR A 86 -1.32 0.16 5.02
N SER A 87 -2.07 0.44 3.94
CA SER A 87 -3.09 1.50 3.95
C SER A 87 -4.19 1.24 4.99
N MET A 88 -4.65 0.00 5.11
CA MET A 88 -5.62 -0.39 6.14
C MET A 88 -5.03 -0.27 7.56
N LEU A 89 -3.78 -0.71 7.75
CA LEU A 89 -3.09 -0.61 9.04
C LEU A 89 -2.96 0.84 9.48
N THR A 90 -2.63 1.74 8.56
CA THR A 90 -2.56 3.19 8.80
C THR A 90 -3.90 3.72 9.27
N GLY A 91 -4.99 3.45 8.55
CA GLY A 91 -6.33 3.90 8.93
C GLY A 91 -6.79 3.36 10.28
N VAL A 92 -6.51 2.08 10.59
CA VAL A 92 -6.84 1.49 11.90
C VAL A 92 -6.00 2.12 13.01
N ALA A 93 -4.71 2.37 12.78
CA ALA A 93 -3.83 3.00 13.75
C ALA A 93 -4.31 4.42 14.09
N GLU A 94 -4.59 5.22 13.05
CA GLU A 94 -5.14 6.58 13.22
C GLU A 94 -6.47 6.58 13.98
N MET A 95 -7.40 5.70 13.58
CA MET A 95 -8.69 5.57 14.25
C MET A 95 -8.54 5.21 15.73
N ARG A 96 -7.67 4.26 16.09
CA ARG A 96 -7.46 3.85 17.48
C ARG A 96 -6.79 4.95 18.31
N MET A 97 -5.86 5.69 17.73
CA MET A 97 -5.22 6.81 18.40
C MET A 97 -6.20 7.95 18.68
N LEU A 98 -7.02 8.33 17.70
CA LEU A 98 -8.00 9.40 17.82
C LEU A 98 -9.14 9.04 18.77
N ARG A 99 -9.70 7.83 18.69
CA ARG A 99 -10.80 7.39 19.60
C ARG A 99 -10.43 7.43 21.08
N ARG A 100 -9.15 7.34 21.41
CA ARG A 100 -8.63 7.36 22.78
C ARG A 100 -8.05 8.73 23.18
N SER A 101 -8.17 9.74 22.33
CA SER A 101 -7.72 11.11 22.63
C SER A 101 -8.89 11.99 23.07
N ALA A 102 -8.58 13.12 23.68
CA ALA A 102 -9.57 14.15 24.05
C ALA A 102 -10.29 14.75 22.81
N ALA A 103 -9.76 14.53 21.61
CA ALA A 103 -10.32 15.00 20.34
C ALA A 103 -11.38 14.04 19.75
N ALA A 104 -11.70 12.92 20.40
CA ALA A 104 -12.62 11.90 19.89
C ALA A 104 -14.03 12.41 19.55
N GLY A 105 -14.47 13.52 20.15
CA GLY A 105 -15.77 14.14 19.90
C GLY A 105 -15.74 15.34 18.94
N LEU A 106 -14.56 15.76 18.49
CA LEU A 106 -14.37 16.99 17.72
C LEU A 106 -14.06 16.74 16.24
N THR A 107 -13.78 15.50 15.85
CA THR A 107 -13.36 15.15 14.49
C THR A 107 -14.25 14.09 13.90
N GLU A 108 -14.80 14.35 12.71
CA GLU A 108 -15.38 13.31 11.86
C GLU A 108 -14.25 12.47 11.28
N MET A 109 -14.24 11.18 11.61
CA MET A 109 -13.23 10.25 11.11
C MET A 109 -13.64 9.74 9.72
N VAL A 110 -12.92 10.14 8.70
CA VAL A 110 -13.05 9.56 7.37
C VAL A 110 -12.01 8.46 7.22
N PHE A 111 -12.47 7.21 7.23
CA PHE A 111 -11.62 6.06 6.95
C PHE A 111 -11.41 5.95 5.43
N THR A 112 -10.22 6.28 4.98
CA THR A 112 -9.87 6.22 3.55
C THR A 112 -8.90 5.06 3.30
N VAL A 113 -9.33 4.10 2.48
CA VAL A 113 -8.45 3.02 1.99
C VAL A 113 -8.00 3.36 0.58
N SER A 114 -6.69 3.38 0.36
CA SER A 114 -6.15 3.56 -0.98
C SER A 114 -6.15 2.24 -1.74
N PHE A 115 -6.85 2.18 -2.88
CA PHE A 115 -6.82 1.04 -3.81
C PHE A 115 -5.73 1.17 -4.87
N LEU A 116 -4.98 2.26 -4.87
CA LEU A 116 -3.89 2.49 -5.82
C LEU A 116 -2.84 1.36 -5.82
N PRO A 117 -2.41 0.82 -4.66
CA PRO A 117 -1.49 -0.32 -4.64
C PRO A 117 -2.05 -1.57 -5.32
N LEU A 118 -3.36 -1.81 -5.21
CA LEU A 118 -4.03 -2.94 -5.85
C LEU A 118 -3.96 -2.81 -7.38
N VAL A 119 -4.25 -1.63 -7.92
CA VAL A 119 -4.15 -1.35 -9.36
C VAL A 119 -2.70 -1.47 -9.85
N ALA A 120 -1.74 -0.94 -9.07
CA ALA A 120 -0.31 -1.05 -9.39
C ALA A 120 0.15 -2.51 -9.39
N GLY A 121 -0.26 -3.31 -8.39
CA GLY A 121 0.03 -4.73 -8.32
C GLY A 121 -0.54 -5.53 -9.49
N LEU A 122 -1.77 -5.22 -9.92
CA LEU A 122 -2.36 -5.79 -11.14
C LEU A 122 -1.54 -5.47 -12.38
N GLY A 123 -1.05 -4.25 -12.53
CA GLY A 123 -0.16 -3.87 -13.64
C GLY A 123 1.12 -4.69 -13.67
N VAL A 124 1.71 -4.99 -12.51
CA VAL A 124 2.89 -5.88 -12.42
C VAL A 124 2.50 -7.33 -12.72
N ALA A 125 1.34 -7.80 -12.28
CA ALA A 125 0.83 -9.15 -12.57
C ALA A 125 0.62 -9.38 -14.08
N VAL A 126 0.06 -8.40 -14.78
CA VAL A 126 -0.07 -8.46 -16.25
C VAL A 126 1.30 -8.59 -16.91
N ARG A 127 2.31 -7.86 -16.46
CA ARG A 127 3.68 -8.00 -16.97
C ARG A 127 4.27 -9.38 -16.67
N ALA A 128 4.03 -9.93 -15.50
CA ALA A 128 4.45 -11.29 -15.14
C ALA A 128 3.82 -12.34 -16.07
N TRP A 129 2.55 -12.15 -16.41
CA TRP A 129 1.83 -13.03 -17.32
C TRP A 129 2.38 -12.93 -18.77
N VAL A 130 2.63 -11.72 -19.28
CA VAL A 130 3.27 -11.52 -20.61
C VAL A 130 4.65 -12.18 -20.65
N TRP A 131 5.39 -12.11 -19.55
CA TRP A 131 6.70 -12.77 -19.41
C TRP A 131 6.58 -14.30 -19.51
N HIS A 132 5.57 -14.87 -18.85
CA HIS A 132 5.26 -16.30 -18.94
C HIS A 132 4.97 -16.74 -20.37
N VAL A 133 4.12 -16.02 -21.10
CA VAL A 133 3.81 -16.31 -22.51
C VAL A 133 5.07 -16.18 -23.39
N GLY A 134 5.91 -15.18 -23.14
CA GLY A 134 7.16 -14.98 -23.88
C GLY A 134 8.16 -16.12 -23.67
N SER A 135 8.27 -16.67 -22.47
CA SER A 135 9.16 -17.80 -22.18
C SER A 135 8.68 -19.09 -22.84
N SER A 136 7.38 -19.36 -22.85
CA SER A 136 6.83 -20.57 -23.50
C SER A 136 7.03 -20.57 -25.02
N LEU A 137 6.92 -19.41 -25.66
CA LEU A 137 7.19 -19.28 -27.10
C LEU A 137 8.68 -19.54 -27.47
N GLN A 138 9.61 -19.11 -26.60
CA GLN A 138 11.04 -19.40 -26.82
C GLN A 138 11.34 -20.90 -26.69
N ASP A 139 10.73 -21.59 -25.73
CA ASP A 139 10.94 -23.03 -25.57
C ASP A 139 10.39 -23.83 -26.76
N GLU A 140 9.26 -23.41 -27.35
CA GLU A 140 8.72 -24.02 -28.58
C GLU A 140 9.65 -23.84 -29.78
N VAL A 141 10.21 -22.65 -29.96
CA VAL A 141 11.15 -22.37 -31.06
C VAL A 141 12.46 -23.13 -30.87
N ALA A 142 12.98 -23.21 -29.66
CA ALA A 142 14.21 -23.95 -29.34
C ALA A 142 14.05 -25.48 -29.54
N GLY A 143 12.86 -26.03 -29.33
CA GLY A 143 12.54 -27.44 -29.53
C GLY A 143 12.30 -27.84 -31.00
N THR A 144 12.27 -26.89 -31.94
CA THR A 144 11.98 -27.14 -33.39
C THR A 144 13.24 -27.18 -34.24
N ILE A 145 14.40 -26.88 -33.66
CA ILE A 145 15.73 -26.94 -34.33
C ILE A 145 16.49 -28.16 -33.85
#